data_4ac64566d98e22d126d3e9aa0bf2202c
#
_entry.id   4ac64566d98e22d126d3e9aa0bf2202c
#
_cell.length_a   1.000
_cell.length_b   1.000
_cell.length_c   1.000
_cell.angle_alpha   90.00
_cell.angle_beta   90.00
_cell.angle_gamma   90.00
#
_symmetry.space_group_name_H-M   'P 1'
#
loop_
_entity.id
_entity.type
_entity.pdbx_description
1 polymer ?
#
loop_
_entity_poly.entity_id
_entity_poly.type
_entity_poly.pdbx_seq_one_letter_code
_entity_poly.pdbx_strand_id
1 'polypeptide(L)'
;MGALPRPADSPPPSRSLALQDTSIAAPTIAEVARLAGVSTATVSRALTQPDKVKARTRERVLEAVAATGFIPNAQARNLRLQATRTVILLVRDISNPFYLEIYKGVEEAAIDAGYKVLMGDARDDDERILRYVDMVRERHADGLILMVGRFPEALARRSRLPPIVVALEMLPGLDLPTVKVDNHAAARAAVTHLARLGHRRIAHIAGPMPDPMSLDRRDGYLAGLADAGITADPDLVVEGDFGLAAGRAAIRTLDARGVDYSAIFAASDQMAVGAMGELRARGRNVPDDVSVVGFDDIVLAEAVEPQLTTIHQPRR
;
A
#
# COMPACT_ATOMS: atom_id res chain seq x y z
N MET A 1 66.84 -17.90 -9.19
CA MET A 1 66.13 -18.90 -10.01
C MET A 1 65.11 -19.56 -9.07
N GLY A 2 63.93 -19.05 -8.99
CA GLY A 2 62.85 -19.57 -8.19
C GLY A 2 61.58 -19.68 -9.09
N ALA A 3 61.10 -20.91 -9.26
CA ALA A 3 60.06 -21.25 -10.17
C ALA A 3 58.70 -20.72 -9.66
N LEU A 4 57.91 -20.12 -10.55
CA LEU A 4 56.53 -19.70 -10.33
C LEU A 4 55.63 -20.95 -10.27
N PRO A 5 54.61 -20.99 -9.40
CA PRO A 5 53.64 -22.07 -9.36
C PRO A 5 52.63 -21.96 -10.54
N ARG A 6 52.25 -23.13 -11.08
CA ARG A 6 51.26 -23.30 -12.15
C ARG A 6 49.86 -22.86 -11.66
N PRO A 7 49.02 -22.35 -12.56
CA PRO A 7 47.61 -22.03 -12.22
C PRO A 7 46.79 -23.30 -11.98
N ALA A 8 45.96 -23.26 -10.96
CA ALA A 8 45.07 -24.32 -10.54
C ALA A 8 43.97 -24.61 -11.58
N ASP A 9 43.63 -25.89 -11.68
CA ASP A 9 42.61 -26.47 -12.57
C ASP A 9 41.24 -25.77 -12.43
N SER A 10 40.63 -25.55 -13.59
CA SER A 10 39.27 -25.04 -13.71
C SER A 10 38.24 -26.06 -13.13
N PRO A 11 37.21 -25.62 -12.43
CA PRO A 11 36.19 -26.55 -11.95
C PRO A 11 35.41 -27.17 -13.11
N PRO A 12 34.88 -28.41 -12.93
CA PRO A 12 34.14 -29.10 -13.97
C PRO A 12 32.81 -28.39 -14.27
N PRO A 13 32.28 -28.50 -15.50
CA PRO A 13 31.04 -27.84 -15.88
C PRO A 13 29.87 -28.35 -15.03
N SER A 14 29.13 -27.41 -14.46
CA SER A 14 27.90 -27.67 -13.72
C SER A 14 26.94 -28.49 -14.59
N ARG A 15 26.53 -29.67 -14.12
CA ARG A 15 25.47 -30.46 -14.71
C ARG A 15 24.19 -29.60 -14.71
N SER A 16 23.80 -29.15 -15.88
CA SER A 16 22.46 -28.65 -16.16
C SER A 16 21.46 -29.72 -15.72
N LEU A 17 20.67 -29.42 -14.69
CA LEU A 17 19.45 -30.16 -14.38
C LEU A 17 18.49 -29.94 -15.56
N ALA A 18 18.53 -30.87 -16.53
CA ALA A 18 17.48 -30.99 -17.53
C ALA A 18 16.18 -31.28 -16.75
N LEU A 19 15.32 -30.29 -16.62
CA LEU A 19 13.92 -30.47 -16.25
C LEU A 19 13.33 -31.41 -17.33
N GLN A 20 13.12 -32.66 -16.97
CA GLN A 20 12.37 -33.57 -17.80
C GLN A 20 10.96 -32.98 -17.95
N ASP A 21 10.66 -32.53 -19.14
CA ASP A 21 9.36 -32.06 -19.58
C ASP A 21 8.38 -33.28 -19.61
N THR A 22 7.96 -33.72 -18.43
CA THR A 22 6.80 -34.58 -18.29
C THR A 22 5.56 -33.71 -18.33
N SER A 23 5.24 -33.21 -19.53
CA SER A 23 3.96 -32.61 -19.83
C SER A 23 2.85 -33.67 -19.66
N ILE A 24 2.46 -33.96 -18.42
CA ILE A 24 1.17 -34.58 -18.13
C ILE A 24 0.15 -33.51 -18.51
N ALA A 25 -0.54 -33.70 -19.64
CA ALA A 25 -1.57 -32.77 -20.09
C ALA A 25 -2.56 -32.54 -18.94
N ALA A 26 -2.75 -31.28 -18.57
CA ALA A 26 -3.64 -30.94 -17.47
C ALA A 26 -5.05 -31.48 -17.76
N PRO A 27 -5.72 -32.08 -16.76
CA PRO A 27 -7.03 -32.70 -16.95
C PRO A 27 -8.02 -31.63 -17.48
N THR A 28 -8.85 -32.06 -18.43
CA THR A 28 -9.78 -31.19 -19.14
C THR A 28 -11.23 -31.38 -18.65
N ILE A 29 -12.07 -30.33 -18.85
CA ILE A 29 -13.51 -30.43 -18.55
C ILE A 29 -14.19 -31.56 -19.33
N ALA A 30 -13.68 -31.93 -20.54
CA ALA A 30 -14.19 -33.02 -21.35
C ALA A 30 -13.93 -34.38 -20.68
N GLU A 31 -12.80 -34.51 -20.02
CA GLU A 31 -12.44 -35.72 -19.27
C GLU A 31 -13.31 -35.92 -18.03
N VAL A 32 -13.54 -34.83 -17.26
CA VAL A 32 -14.51 -34.85 -16.16
C VAL A 32 -15.91 -35.23 -16.66
N ALA A 33 -16.36 -34.63 -17.77
CA ALA A 33 -17.67 -34.91 -18.36
C ALA A 33 -17.82 -36.38 -18.76
N ARG A 34 -16.79 -36.98 -19.37
CA ARG A 34 -16.74 -38.37 -19.73
C ARG A 34 -16.83 -39.29 -18.50
N LEU A 35 -16.02 -38.97 -17.46
CA LEU A 35 -16.01 -39.77 -16.22
C LEU A 35 -17.34 -39.68 -15.46
N ALA A 36 -17.90 -38.48 -15.36
CA ALA A 36 -19.19 -38.25 -14.71
C ALA A 36 -20.39 -38.70 -15.56
N GLY A 37 -20.22 -39.08 -16.82
CA GLY A 37 -21.31 -39.50 -17.74
C GLY A 37 -22.32 -38.38 -18.01
N VAL A 38 -21.84 -37.13 -18.21
CA VAL A 38 -22.66 -35.93 -18.47
C VAL A 38 -22.01 -35.08 -19.56
N SER A 39 -22.70 -34.02 -20.03
CA SER A 39 -22.12 -33.05 -20.96
C SER A 39 -21.16 -32.09 -20.23
N THR A 40 -20.20 -31.51 -20.97
CA THR A 40 -19.31 -30.44 -20.46
C THR A 40 -20.10 -29.25 -19.93
N ALA A 41 -21.24 -28.92 -20.55
CA ALA A 41 -22.16 -27.88 -20.06
C ALA A 41 -22.76 -28.23 -18.70
N THR A 42 -23.06 -29.50 -18.45
CA THR A 42 -23.57 -29.99 -17.16
C THR A 42 -22.47 -29.93 -16.10
N VAL A 43 -21.23 -30.32 -16.43
CA VAL A 43 -20.06 -30.13 -15.52
C VAL A 43 -19.88 -28.68 -15.16
N SER A 44 -19.81 -27.80 -16.16
CA SER A 44 -19.67 -26.37 -15.93
C SER A 44 -20.78 -25.81 -15.03
N ARG A 45 -22.03 -26.26 -15.25
CA ARG A 45 -23.19 -25.82 -14.46
C ARG A 45 -23.13 -26.36 -13.02
N ALA A 46 -22.73 -27.61 -12.84
CA ALA A 46 -22.58 -28.23 -11.53
C ALA A 46 -21.53 -27.48 -10.66
N LEU A 47 -20.46 -26.99 -11.29
CA LEU A 47 -19.38 -26.25 -10.60
C LEU A 47 -19.69 -24.76 -10.36
N THR A 48 -20.53 -24.13 -11.20
CA THR A 48 -20.79 -22.68 -11.14
C THR A 48 -22.17 -22.32 -10.60
N GLN A 49 -23.15 -23.21 -10.72
CA GLN A 49 -24.55 -23.02 -10.31
C GLN A 49 -25.08 -24.34 -9.74
N PRO A 50 -24.54 -24.82 -8.60
CA PRO A 50 -24.83 -26.14 -8.06
C PRO A 50 -26.33 -26.40 -7.82
N ASP A 51 -27.07 -25.34 -7.43
CA ASP A 51 -28.50 -25.40 -7.15
C ASP A 51 -29.36 -25.65 -8.39
N LYS A 52 -28.82 -25.42 -9.60
CA LYS A 52 -29.51 -25.70 -10.88
C LYS A 52 -29.25 -27.08 -11.41
N VAL A 53 -28.55 -27.95 -10.65
CA VAL A 53 -28.20 -29.30 -11.02
C VAL A 53 -28.73 -30.29 -9.97
N LYS A 54 -29.35 -31.40 -10.39
CA LYS A 54 -29.87 -32.41 -9.46
C LYS A 54 -28.74 -32.94 -8.57
N ALA A 55 -28.99 -33.12 -7.26
CA ALA A 55 -27.99 -33.52 -6.26
C ALA A 55 -27.12 -34.73 -6.72
N ARG A 56 -27.76 -35.80 -7.16
CA ARG A 56 -27.06 -37.01 -7.67
C ARG A 56 -26.11 -36.71 -8.84
N THR A 57 -26.48 -35.77 -9.71
CA THR A 57 -25.62 -35.40 -10.86
C THR A 57 -24.44 -34.57 -10.40
N ARG A 58 -24.69 -33.70 -9.43
CA ARG A 58 -23.64 -32.85 -8.82
C ARG A 58 -22.60 -33.71 -8.11
N GLU A 59 -23.03 -34.70 -7.31
CA GLU A 59 -22.13 -35.66 -6.63
C GLU A 59 -21.21 -36.36 -7.62
N ARG A 60 -21.76 -36.95 -8.67
CA ARG A 60 -20.96 -37.61 -9.72
C ARG A 60 -19.94 -36.71 -10.39
N VAL A 61 -20.30 -35.42 -10.60
CA VAL A 61 -19.38 -34.44 -11.16
C VAL A 61 -18.26 -34.10 -10.15
N LEU A 62 -18.59 -33.93 -8.88
CA LEU A 62 -17.59 -33.62 -7.84
C LEU A 62 -16.63 -34.81 -7.63
N GLU A 63 -17.13 -36.06 -7.65
CA GLU A 63 -16.30 -37.26 -7.62
C GLU A 63 -15.35 -37.34 -8.84
N ALA A 64 -15.85 -37.05 -10.03
CA ALA A 64 -15.03 -37.04 -11.25
C ALA A 64 -13.97 -35.91 -11.21
N VAL A 65 -14.29 -34.73 -10.68
CA VAL A 65 -13.33 -33.63 -10.47
C VAL A 65 -12.24 -34.05 -9.48
N ALA A 66 -12.62 -34.68 -8.35
CA ALA A 66 -11.64 -35.14 -7.36
C ALA A 66 -10.73 -36.25 -7.95
N ALA A 67 -11.31 -37.21 -8.73
CA ALA A 67 -10.57 -38.31 -9.34
C ALA A 67 -9.59 -37.83 -10.43
N THR A 68 -9.94 -36.77 -11.19
CA THR A 68 -9.11 -36.24 -12.28
C THR A 68 -8.12 -35.18 -11.83
N GLY A 69 -8.32 -34.57 -10.64
CA GLY A 69 -7.58 -33.38 -10.24
C GLY A 69 -7.87 -32.13 -11.09
N PHE A 70 -9.01 -32.14 -11.80
CA PHE A 70 -9.40 -31.03 -12.67
C PHE A 70 -9.60 -29.72 -11.88
N ILE A 71 -8.89 -28.67 -12.26
CA ILE A 71 -9.08 -27.33 -11.75
C ILE A 71 -9.79 -26.51 -12.84
N PRO A 72 -10.99 -25.93 -12.56
CA PRO A 72 -11.68 -25.09 -13.51
C PRO A 72 -10.81 -23.92 -13.97
N ASN A 73 -10.68 -23.75 -15.28
CA ASN A 73 -9.91 -22.63 -15.83
C ASN A 73 -10.60 -21.30 -15.49
N ALA A 74 -9.96 -20.52 -14.62
CA ALA A 74 -10.46 -19.21 -14.18
C ALA A 74 -10.56 -18.23 -15.37
N GLN A 75 -9.62 -18.27 -16.32
CA GLN A 75 -9.63 -17.39 -17.50
C GLN A 75 -10.86 -17.66 -18.39
N ALA A 76 -11.18 -18.91 -18.66
CA ALA A 76 -12.36 -19.28 -19.44
C ALA A 76 -13.67 -18.87 -18.74
N ARG A 77 -13.69 -18.95 -17.40
CA ARG A 77 -14.82 -18.49 -16.59
C ARG A 77 -14.91 -16.94 -16.62
N ASN A 78 -13.81 -16.24 -16.42
CA ASN A 78 -13.73 -14.79 -16.43
C ASN A 78 -14.14 -14.20 -17.79
N LEU A 79 -13.71 -14.83 -18.88
CA LEU A 79 -14.11 -14.43 -20.24
C LEU A 79 -15.63 -14.50 -20.42
N ARG A 80 -16.26 -15.57 -19.93
CA ARG A 80 -17.73 -15.75 -20.01
C ARG A 80 -18.48 -14.77 -19.10
N LEU A 81 -17.96 -14.50 -17.90
CA LEU A 81 -18.57 -13.59 -16.92
C LEU A 81 -18.22 -12.13 -17.20
N GLN A 82 -17.25 -11.86 -18.07
CA GLN A 82 -16.67 -10.54 -18.32
C GLN A 82 -16.18 -9.84 -17.03
N ALA A 83 -15.82 -10.63 -16.02
CA ALA A 83 -15.35 -10.17 -14.72
C ALA A 83 -14.28 -11.11 -14.18
N THR A 84 -13.22 -10.54 -13.63
CA THR A 84 -12.12 -11.30 -13.00
C THR A 84 -12.38 -11.59 -11.52
N ARG A 85 -13.30 -10.83 -10.92
CA ARG A 85 -13.52 -10.80 -9.48
C ARG A 85 -12.23 -10.49 -8.73
N THR A 86 -11.47 -9.56 -9.26
CA THR A 86 -10.19 -9.11 -8.70
C THR A 86 -10.14 -7.58 -8.75
N VAL A 87 -9.72 -6.96 -7.66
CA VAL A 87 -9.38 -5.54 -7.59
C VAL A 87 -7.91 -5.39 -7.24
N ILE A 88 -7.29 -4.33 -7.72
CA ILE A 88 -5.91 -4.00 -7.37
C ILE A 88 -5.93 -2.86 -6.36
N LEU A 89 -5.24 -3.03 -5.24
CA LEU A 89 -4.93 -1.97 -4.30
C LEU A 89 -3.52 -1.47 -4.60
N LEU A 90 -3.39 -0.29 -5.19
CA LEU A 90 -2.10 0.29 -5.54
C LEU A 90 -1.68 1.30 -4.48
N VAL A 91 -0.62 0.98 -3.75
CA VAL A 91 -0.06 1.81 -2.69
C VAL A 91 1.22 2.50 -3.12
N ARG A 92 1.61 3.57 -2.45
CA ARG A 92 2.84 4.32 -2.72
C ARG A 92 4.09 3.47 -2.47
N ASP A 93 4.16 2.83 -1.30
CA ASP A 93 5.29 2.01 -0.86
C ASP A 93 4.79 0.84 -0.01
N ILE A 94 4.91 -0.37 -0.54
CA ILE A 94 4.47 -1.60 0.14
C ILE A 94 5.24 -1.87 1.45
N SER A 95 6.41 -1.27 1.64
CA SER A 95 7.19 -1.42 2.86
C SER A 95 6.66 -0.61 4.04
N ASN A 96 5.75 0.36 3.80
CA ASN A 96 5.13 1.15 4.85
C ASN A 96 4.01 0.37 5.56
N PRO A 97 4.16 0.06 6.88
CA PRO A 97 3.17 -0.70 7.65
C PRO A 97 1.77 -0.07 7.70
N PHE A 98 1.66 1.23 7.43
CA PHE A 98 0.39 1.95 7.35
C PHE A 98 -0.60 1.29 6.39
N TYR A 99 -0.12 0.84 5.22
CA TYR A 99 -0.98 0.23 4.21
C TYR A 99 -1.47 -1.18 4.56
N LEU A 100 -0.82 -1.85 5.52
CA LEU A 100 -1.17 -3.23 5.89
C LEU A 100 -2.55 -3.34 6.53
N GLU A 101 -2.89 -2.43 7.44
CA GLU A 101 -4.21 -2.44 8.09
C GLU A 101 -5.33 -2.04 7.11
N ILE A 102 -5.04 -1.11 6.19
CA ILE A 102 -5.97 -0.75 5.12
C ILE A 102 -6.20 -1.93 4.18
N TYR A 103 -5.12 -2.64 3.81
CA TYR A 103 -5.23 -3.85 3.00
C TYR A 103 -6.16 -4.88 3.64
N LYS A 104 -6.02 -5.14 4.95
CA LYS A 104 -6.88 -6.07 5.67
C LYS A 104 -8.36 -5.65 5.60
N GLY A 105 -8.67 -4.36 5.83
CA GLY A 105 -10.04 -3.87 5.73
C GLY A 105 -10.61 -3.97 4.29
N VAL A 106 -9.80 -3.65 3.29
CA VAL A 106 -10.18 -3.81 1.87
C VAL A 106 -10.37 -5.29 1.51
N GLU A 107 -9.50 -6.18 2.00
CA GLU A 107 -9.59 -7.63 1.75
C GLU A 107 -10.85 -8.23 2.38
N GLU A 108 -11.17 -7.88 3.64
CA GLU A 108 -12.39 -8.31 4.32
C GLU A 108 -13.64 -7.93 3.51
N ALA A 109 -13.75 -6.65 3.13
CA ALA A 109 -14.87 -6.16 2.33
C ALA A 109 -14.93 -6.80 0.93
N ALA A 110 -13.78 -7.05 0.31
CA ALA A 110 -13.70 -7.69 -0.99
C ALA A 110 -14.13 -9.16 -0.94
N ILE A 111 -13.72 -9.92 0.09
CA ILE A 111 -14.13 -11.32 0.30
C ILE A 111 -15.65 -11.41 0.42
N ASP A 112 -16.27 -10.55 1.22
CA ASP A 112 -17.74 -10.51 1.40
C ASP A 112 -18.46 -10.22 0.08
N ALA A 113 -17.86 -9.41 -0.80
CA ALA A 113 -18.36 -9.11 -2.13
C ALA A 113 -17.99 -10.19 -3.18
N GLY A 114 -17.25 -11.24 -2.81
CA GLY A 114 -16.77 -12.29 -3.72
C GLY A 114 -15.63 -11.86 -4.63
N TYR A 115 -14.82 -10.89 -4.19
CA TYR A 115 -13.63 -10.40 -4.88
C TYR A 115 -12.34 -10.86 -4.21
N LYS A 116 -11.25 -10.75 -4.94
CA LYS A 116 -9.87 -10.90 -4.45
C LYS A 116 -9.16 -9.57 -4.55
N VAL A 117 -8.22 -9.32 -3.65
CA VAL A 117 -7.38 -8.13 -3.66
C VAL A 117 -5.95 -8.50 -4.02
N LEU A 118 -5.36 -7.79 -4.96
CA LEU A 118 -3.93 -7.84 -5.27
C LEU A 118 -3.32 -6.49 -4.88
N MET A 119 -2.25 -6.53 -4.09
CA MET A 119 -1.52 -5.31 -3.73
C MET A 119 -0.44 -5.01 -4.75
N GLY A 120 -0.36 -3.76 -5.20
CA GLY A 120 0.66 -3.24 -6.10
C GLY A 120 1.47 -2.13 -5.42
N ASP A 121 2.73 -1.97 -5.85
CA ASP A 121 3.70 -1.00 -5.33
C ASP A 121 4.04 0.04 -6.40
N ALA A 122 3.62 1.28 -6.21
CA ALA A 122 3.81 2.35 -7.18
C ALA A 122 5.22 2.95 -7.15
N ARG A 123 5.86 3.04 -5.96
CA ARG A 123 7.19 3.66 -5.74
C ARG A 123 7.31 5.07 -6.29
N ASP A 124 6.22 5.86 -6.25
CA ASP A 124 6.14 7.20 -6.85
C ASP A 124 6.56 7.26 -8.34
N ASP A 125 6.38 6.15 -9.07
CA ASP A 125 6.76 5.98 -10.47
C ASP A 125 5.51 5.99 -11.36
N ASP A 126 5.39 7.01 -12.22
CA ASP A 126 4.27 7.19 -13.15
C ASP A 126 4.11 6.00 -14.12
N GLU A 127 5.20 5.40 -14.58
CA GLU A 127 5.12 4.25 -15.49
C GLU A 127 4.56 3.01 -14.76
N ARG A 128 4.84 2.86 -13.47
CA ARG A 128 4.23 1.80 -12.67
C ARG A 128 2.73 2.03 -12.50
N ILE A 129 2.31 3.25 -12.17
CA ILE A 129 0.89 3.58 -12.08
C ILE A 129 0.19 3.28 -13.41
N LEU A 130 0.78 3.70 -14.55
CA LEU A 130 0.25 3.43 -15.90
C LEU A 130 0.07 1.93 -16.15
N ARG A 131 1.08 1.09 -15.80
CA ARG A 131 0.99 -0.37 -15.95
C ARG A 131 -0.18 -0.97 -15.16
N TYR A 132 -0.40 -0.55 -13.90
CA TYR A 132 -1.53 -1.05 -13.12
C TYR A 132 -2.88 -0.61 -13.67
N VAL A 133 -2.98 0.61 -14.18
CA VAL A 133 -4.20 1.08 -14.86
C VAL A 133 -4.44 0.28 -16.15
N ASP A 134 -3.40 -0.01 -16.92
CA ASP A 134 -3.52 -0.82 -18.13
C ASP A 134 -3.90 -2.27 -17.82
N MET A 135 -3.44 -2.88 -16.71
CA MET A 135 -3.92 -4.18 -16.26
C MET A 135 -5.45 -4.22 -16.06
N VAL A 136 -6.05 -3.15 -15.54
CA VAL A 136 -7.53 -3.07 -15.43
C VAL A 136 -8.17 -2.93 -16.81
N ARG A 137 -7.61 -2.14 -17.69
CA ARG A 137 -8.10 -1.99 -19.09
C ARG A 137 -8.02 -3.30 -19.87
N GLU A 138 -6.97 -4.07 -19.66
CA GLU A 138 -6.74 -5.39 -20.27
C GLU A 138 -7.54 -6.51 -19.58
N ARG A 139 -8.37 -6.16 -18.61
CA ARG A 139 -9.21 -7.10 -17.85
C ARG A 139 -8.43 -8.15 -17.06
N HIS A 140 -7.26 -7.80 -16.54
CA HIS A 140 -6.57 -8.59 -15.53
C HIS A 140 -7.14 -8.35 -14.14
N ALA A 141 -7.79 -7.20 -13.92
CA ALA A 141 -8.59 -6.86 -12.75
C ALA A 141 -9.84 -6.09 -13.18
N ASP A 142 -10.84 -6.01 -12.30
CA ASP A 142 -12.11 -5.32 -12.57
C ASP A 142 -12.07 -3.84 -12.15
N GLY A 143 -11.13 -3.46 -11.27
CA GLY A 143 -10.99 -2.10 -10.79
C GLY A 143 -9.67 -1.88 -10.03
N LEU A 144 -9.39 -0.61 -9.76
CA LEU A 144 -8.21 -0.12 -9.06
C LEU A 144 -8.64 0.74 -7.87
N ILE A 145 -8.10 0.44 -6.68
CA ILE A 145 -8.11 1.34 -5.53
C ILE A 145 -6.74 2.00 -5.50
N LEU A 146 -6.72 3.32 -5.72
CA LEU A 146 -5.49 4.10 -5.89
C LEU A 146 -5.17 4.87 -4.61
N MET A 147 -4.01 4.61 -4.01
CA MET A 147 -3.53 5.22 -2.78
C MET A 147 -2.16 5.84 -3.00
N VAL A 148 -2.09 6.76 -3.97
CA VAL A 148 -0.88 7.50 -4.34
C VAL A 148 -1.20 8.98 -4.47
N GLY A 149 -0.30 9.86 -4.03
CA GLY A 149 -0.49 11.32 -4.00
C GLY A 149 -0.37 12.00 -5.35
N ARG A 150 -0.20 11.24 -6.43
CA ARG A 150 -0.01 11.76 -7.79
C ARG A 150 -0.79 10.94 -8.81
N PHE A 151 -1.17 11.60 -9.89
CA PHE A 151 -1.83 10.96 -11.01
C PHE A 151 -1.10 11.33 -12.30
N PRO A 152 -0.58 10.34 -13.06
CA PRO A 152 0.16 10.62 -14.28
C PRO A 152 -0.62 11.47 -15.25
N GLU A 153 0.00 12.52 -15.80
CA GLU A 153 -0.65 13.44 -16.74
C GLU A 153 -1.17 12.70 -17.98
N ALA A 154 -0.46 11.65 -18.40
CA ALA A 154 -0.89 10.78 -19.49
C ALA A 154 -2.24 10.09 -19.22
N LEU A 155 -2.59 9.84 -17.96
CA LEU A 155 -3.91 9.29 -17.57
C LEU A 155 -4.96 10.39 -17.48
N ALA A 156 -4.61 11.56 -16.96
CA ALA A 156 -5.53 12.69 -16.85
C ALA A 156 -6.06 13.15 -18.23
N ARG A 157 -5.28 12.97 -19.27
CA ARG A 157 -5.66 13.29 -20.66
C ARG A 157 -6.50 12.21 -21.35
N ARG A 158 -6.70 11.03 -20.75
CA ARG A 158 -7.50 9.94 -21.35
C ARG A 158 -8.98 10.28 -21.28
N SER A 159 -9.70 10.11 -22.38
CA SER A 159 -11.14 10.35 -22.47
C SER A 159 -11.98 9.38 -21.65
N ARG A 160 -11.41 8.22 -21.28
CA ARG A 160 -12.07 7.21 -20.44
C ARG A 160 -11.05 6.49 -19.57
N LEU A 161 -11.24 6.61 -18.27
CA LEU A 161 -10.51 5.82 -17.27
C LEU A 161 -11.26 4.51 -16.99
N PRO A 162 -10.54 3.43 -16.61
CA PRO A 162 -11.19 2.23 -16.08
C PRO A 162 -11.82 2.53 -14.70
N PRO A 163 -12.54 1.59 -14.08
CA PRO A 163 -13.04 1.77 -12.72
C PRO A 163 -11.89 2.03 -11.74
N ILE A 164 -11.84 3.24 -11.18
CA ILE A 164 -10.85 3.68 -10.18
C ILE A 164 -11.59 4.33 -9.02
N VAL A 165 -11.21 3.95 -7.80
CA VAL A 165 -11.54 4.66 -6.55
C VAL A 165 -10.23 5.20 -5.98
N VAL A 166 -10.23 6.46 -5.58
CA VAL A 166 -9.09 7.07 -4.88
C VAL A 166 -9.30 6.94 -3.38
N ALA A 167 -8.29 6.48 -2.66
CA ALA A 167 -8.35 6.37 -1.22
C ALA A 167 -7.18 7.11 -0.57
N LEU A 168 -7.46 7.78 0.57
CA LEU A 168 -6.57 8.62 1.38
C LEU A 168 -6.20 9.96 0.75
N GLU A 169 -6.15 10.05 -0.56
CA GLU A 169 -5.74 11.22 -1.33
C GLU A 169 -6.94 11.90 -1.99
N MET A 170 -6.75 13.10 -2.47
CA MET A 170 -7.64 13.75 -3.43
C MET A 170 -6.78 14.11 -4.64
N LEU A 171 -7.26 13.74 -5.82
CA LEU A 171 -6.56 14.06 -7.08
C LEU A 171 -7.24 15.26 -7.73
N PRO A 172 -6.68 16.48 -7.61
CA PRO A 172 -7.30 17.68 -8.14
C PRO A 172 -7.57 17.59 -9.64
N GLY A 173 -8.74 18.04 -10.08
CA GLY A 173 -9.13 18.04 -11.48
C GLY A 173 -9.64 16.72 -12.04
N LEU A 174 -9.77 15.68 -11.21
CA LEU A 174 -10.35 14.39 -11.57
C LEU A 174 -11.63 14.15 -10.77
N ASP A 175 -12.73 13.85 -11.48
CA ASP A 175 -14.00 13.45 -10.87
C ASP A 175 -14.01 11.93 -10.67
N LEU A 176 -13.31 11.48 -9.61
CA LEU A 176 -13.21 10.07 -9.23
C LEU A 176 -13.83 9.86 -7.85
N PRO A 177 -14.54 8.74 -7.62
CA PRO A 177 -14.97 8.38 -6.27
C PRO A 177 -13.78 8.39 -5.31
N THR A 178 -13.92 9.11 -4.18
CA THR A 178 -12.81 9.35 -3.26
C THR A 178 -13.24 9.06 -1.83
N VAL A 179 -12.39 8.34 -1.09
CA VAL A 179 -12.49 8.10 0.35
C VAL A 179 -11.26 8.71 1.02
N LYS A 180 -11.46 9.69 1.89
CA LYS A 180 -10.36 10.39 2.57
C LYS A 180 -10.68 10.71 4.03
N VAL A 181 -9.65 10.98 4.81
CA VAL A 181 -9.74 11.59 6.13
C VAL A 181 -9.55 13.11 6.01
N ASP A 182 -10.05 13.86 6.98
CA ASP A 182 -9.78 15.30 7.08
C ASP A 182 -8.37 15.52 7.63
N ASN A 183 -7.38 15.51 6.74
CA ASN A 183 -5.97 15.68 7.07
C ASN A 183 -5.69 17.06 7.69
N HIS A 184 -6.40 18.10 7.22
CA HIS A 184 -6.26 19.47 7.75
C HIS A 184 -6.72 19.55 9.21
N ALA A 185 -7.95 19.06 9.51
CA ALA A 185 -8.48 19.11 10.87
C ALA A 185 -7.65 18.22 11.82
N ALA A 186 -7.18 17.07 11.38
CA ALA A 186 -6.34 16.16 12.16
C ALA A 186 -4.97 16.78 12.51
N ALA A 187 -4.29 17.38 11.53
CA ALA A 187 -3.02 18.08 11.75
C ALA A 187 -3.19 19.31 12.68
N ARG A 188 -4.27 20.07 12.48
CA ARG A 188 -4.63 21.19 13.37
C ARG A 188 -4.82 20.72 14.81
N ALA A 189 -5.47 19.56 15.02
CA ALA A 189 -5.66 18.99 16.35
C ALA A 189 -4.31 18.59 17.00
N ALA A 190 -3.38 17.98 16.26
CA ALA A 190 -2.05 17.62 16.74
C ALA A 190 -1.27 18.85 17.23
N VAL A 191 -1.26 19.91 16.44
CA VAL A 191 -0.56 21.16 16.78
C VAL A 191 -1.25 21.88 17.94
N THR A 192 -2.57 21.93 17.96
CA THR A 192 -3.34 22.47 19.10
C THR A 192 -3.03 21.73 20.39
N HIS A 193 -2.85 20.40 20.34
CA HIS A 193 -2.45 19.59 21.50
C HIS A 193 -1.08 20.06 22.02
N LEU A 194 -0.07 20.18 21.17
CA LEU A 194 1.26 20.66 21.54
C LEU A 194 1.22 22.08 22.10
N ALA A 195 0.47 22.98 21.48
CA ALA A 195 0.32 24.35 21.93
C ALA A 195 -0.34 24.45 23.34
N ARG A 196 -1.32 23.57 23.63
CA ARG A 196 -1.95 23.46 24.96
C ARG A 196 -0.99 22.95 26.04
N LEU A 197 0.01 22.16 25.67
CA LEU A 197 1.09 21.73 26.56
C LEU A 197 2.13 22.85 26.82
N GLY A 198 1.95 24.01 26.20
CA GLY A 198 2.82 25.18 26.42
C GLY A 198 3.90 25.35 25.35
N HIS A 199 3.98 24.48 24.35
CA HIS A 199 4.96 24.63 23.28
C HIS A 199 4.66 25.85 22.41
N ARG A 200 5.70 26.64 22.10
CA ARG A 200 5.61 27.83 21.25
C ARG A 200 6.51 27.76 20.03
N ARG A 201 7.47 26.87 20.03
CA ARG A 201 8.35 26.59 18.91
C ARG A 201 8.16 25.12 18.52
N ILE A 202 7.24 24.92 17.58
CA ILE A 202 6.80 23.60 17.13
C ILE A 202 7.33 23.41 15.70
N ALA A 203 8.23 22.46 15.50
CA ALA A 203 8.70 22.09 14.16
C ALA A 203 7.71 21.15 13.46
N HIS A 204 7.69 21.19 12.14
CA HIS A 204 6.89 20.31 11.31
C HIS A 204 7.78 19.52 10.35
N ILE A 205 7.71 18.19 10.43
CA ILE A 205 8.28 17.31 9.41
C ILE A 205 7.13 16.95 8.45
N ALA A 206 7.07 17.68 7.33
CA ALA A 206 6.02 17.54 6.33
C ALA A 206 6.21 16.24 5.50
N GLY A 207 5.16 15.82 4.79
CA GLY A 207 5.29 14.82 3.74
C GLY A 207 5.84 15.42 2.44
N PRO A 208 5.98 14.60 1.36
CA PRO A 208 6.48 15.08 0.08
C PRO A 208 5.56 16.13 -0.54
N MET A 209 6.15 17.13 -1.14
CA MET A 209 5.43 18.24 -1.79
C MET A 209 5.47 18.07 -3.32
N PRO A 210 4.43 18.42 -4.05
CA PRO A 210 3.17 19.07 -3.60
C PRO A 210 2.00 18.08 -3.41
N ASP A 211 2.21 16.93 -2.79
CA ASP A 211 1.13 15.95 -2.60
C ASP A 211 -0.04 16.56 -1.81
N PRO A 212 -1.29 16.37 -2.23
CA PRO A 212 -2.47 16.99 -1.61
C PRO A 212 -2.58 16.71 -0.11
N MET A 213 -2.34 15.47 0.32
CA MET A 213 -2.35 15.08 1.74
C MET A 213 -1.27 15.83 2.54
N SER A 214 -0.09 16.02 1.96
CA SER A 214 1.02 16.76 2.59
C SER A 214 0.68 18.25 2.72
N LEU A 215 0.05 18.81 1.68
CA LEU A 215 -0.45 20.19 1.70
C LEU A 215 -1.52 20.37 2.79
N ASP A 216 -2.51 19.47 2.85
CA ASP A 216 -3.58 19.52 3.87
C ASP A 216 -3.00 19.45 5.29
N ARG A 217 -2.02 18.56 5.56
CA ARG A 217 -1.37 18.41 6.87
C ARG A 217 -0.55 19.64 7.22
N ARG A 218 0.19 20.22 6.27
CA ARG A 218 0.94 21.47 6.46
C ARG A 218 0.01 22.65 6.75
N ASP A 219 -1.05 22.78 5.99
CA ASP A 219 -2.00 23.88 6.17
C ASP A 219 -2.75 23.74 7.50
N GLY A 220 -3.05 22.49 7.93
CA GLY A 220 -3.55 22.21 9.27
C GLY A 220 -2.56 22.57 10.38
N TYR A 221 -1.27 22.28 10.18
CA TYR A 221 -0.21 22.73 11.10
C TYR A 221 -0.19 24.25 11.23
N LEU A 222 -0.21 24.99 10.12
CA LEU A 222 -0.23 26.45 10.13
C LEU A 222 -1.51 26.99 10.82
N ALA A 223 -2.66 26.38 10.56
CA ALA A 223 -3.91 26.74 11.23
C ALA A 223 -3.84 26.52 12.75
N GLY A 224 -3.27 25.38 13.19
CA GLY A 224 -3.09 25.11 14.63
C GLY A 224 -2.16 26.08 15.34
N LEU A 225 -1.10 26.55 14.67
CA LEU A 225 -0.23 27.62 15.18
C LEU A 225 -0.99 28.94 15.31
N ALA A 226 -1.74 29.31 14.25
CA ALA A 226 -2.52 30.56 14.23
C ALA A 226 -3.57 30.59 15.35
N ASP A 227 -4.29 29.49 15.59
CA ASP A 227 -5.26 29.37 16.69
C ASP A 227 -4.64 29.57 18.07
N ALA A 228 -3.38 29.19 18.22
CA ALA A 228 -2.62 29.34 19.47
C ALA A 228 -1.90 30.71 19.59
N GLY A 229 -2.08 31.58 18.59
CA GLY A 229 -1.36 32.88 18.53
C GLY A 229 0.15 32.72 18.38
N ILE A 230 0.60 31.64 17.69
CA ILE A 230 2.00 31.38 17.41
C ILE A 230 2.31 31.80 15.98
N THR A 231 3.29 32.65 15.79
CA THR A 231 3.77 33.02 14.46
C THR A 231 4.49 31.83 13.81
N ALA A 232 4.09 31.48 12.60
CA ALA A 232 4.75 30.44 11.84
C ALA A 232 6.17 30.86 11.45
N ASP A 233 7.12 29.94 11.61
CA ASP A 233 8.51 30.13 11.24
C ASP A 233 8.84 29.12 10.12
N PRO A 234 9.11 29.57 8.88
CA PRO A 234 9.40 28.67 7.77
C PRO A 234 10.62 27.78 8.02
N ASP A 235 11.59 28.23 8.82
CA ASP A 235 12.78 27.46 9.13
C ASP A 235 12.50 26.24 10.02
N LEU A 236 11.33 26.21 10.67
CA LEU A 236 10.83 25.07 11.44
C LEU A 236 10.09 24.02 10.59
N VAL A 237 9.97 24.22 9.28
CA VAL A 237 9.33 23.25 8.38
C VAL A 237 10.40 22.55 7.55
N VAL A 238 10.39 21.22 7.60
CA VAL A 238 11.29 20.35 6.81
C VAL A 238 10.47 19.35 6.04
N GLU A 239 10.73 19.23 4.73
CA GLU A 239 10.08 18.23 3.89
C GLU A 239 10.68 16.84 4.13
N GLY A 240 9.83 15.81 4.15
CA GLY A 240 10.16 14.40 4.22
C GLY A 240 9.43 13.59 3.15
N ASP A 241 9.50 12.27 3.28
CA ASP A 241 8.94 11.30 2.32
C ASP A 241 8.03 10.26 2.97
N PHE A 242 7.57 10.53 4.20
CA PHE A 242 6.85 9.64 5.10
C PHE A 242 7.69 8.49 5.67
N GLY A 243 8.96 8.34 5.29
CA GLY A 243 9.84 7.28 5.73
C GLY A 243 10.66 7.62 6.99
N LEU A 244 11.13 6.58 7.67
CA LEU A 244 11.93 6.68 8.89
C LEU A 244 13.25 7.45 8.67
N ALA A 245 13.88 7.26 7.50
CA ALA A 245 15.14 7.93 7.16
C ALA A 245 14.96 9.45 7.02
N ALA A 246 13.84 9.91 6.44
CA ALA A 246 13.52 11.32 6.31
C ALA A 246 13.29 11.97 7.69
N GLY A 247 12.65 11.28 8.64
CA GLY A 247 12.53 11.76 10.01
C GLY A 247 13.87 12.04 10.68
N ARG A 248 14.84 11.12 10.51
CA ARG A 248 16.23 11.35 10.99
C ARG A 248 16.90 12.53 10.28
N ALA A 249 16.75 12.60 8.96
CA ALA A 249 17.33 13.70 8.17
C ALA A 249 16.76 15.07 8.57
N ALA A 250 15.45 15.13 8.88
CA ALA A 250 14.78 16.35 9.29
C ALA A 250 15.39 16.94 10.58
N ILE A 251 15.71 16.11 11.58
CA ILE A 251 16.39 16.58 12.80
C ILE A 251 17.76 17.18 12.48
N ARG A 252 18.54 16.50 11.62
CA ARG A 252 19.85 17.02 11.17
C ARG A 252 19.72 18.37 10.47
N THR A 253 18.68 18.54 9.67
CA THR A 253 18.40 19.80 8.96
C THR A 253 18.02 20.92 9.91
N LEU A 254 17.11 20.66 10.88
CA LEU A 254 16.72 21.65 11.90
C LEU A 254 17.94 22.10 12.71
N ASP A 255 18.77 21.18 13.15
CA ASP A 255 19.98 21.51 13.91
C ASP A 255 21.01 22.30 13.06
N ALA A 256 21.16 21.96 11.77
CA ALA A 256 22.05 22.68 10.85
C ALA A 256 21.56 24.11 10.57
N ARG A 257 20.24 24.35 10.64
CA ARG A 257 19.65 25.71 10.57
C ARG A 257 19.86 26.53 11.85
N GLY A 258 20.25 25.88 12.96
CA GLY A 258 20.44 26.54 14.25
C GLY A 258 19.13 27.05 14.86
N VAL A 259 17.99 26.46 14.51
CA VAL A 259 16.69 26.87 15.01
C VAL A 259 16.32 26.13 16.29
N ASP A 260 15.80 26.84 17.28
CA ASP A 260 15.28 26.22 18.49
C ASP A 260 13.88 25.70 18.29
N TYR A 261 13.59 24.53 18.85
CA TYR A 261 12.26 23.95 18.91
C TYR A 261 12.13 23.07 20.16
N SER A 262 10.94 23.06 20.76
CA SER A 262 10.60 22.24 21.92
C SER A 262 9.62 21.12 21.60
N ALA A 263 9.03 21.14 20.40
CA ALA A 263 8.13 20.08 19.95
C ALA A 263 8.23 19.88 18.44
N ILE A 264 7.80 18.69 18.01
CA ILE A 264 7.75 18.29 16.60
C ILE A 264 6.37 17.69 16.32
N PHE A 265 5.73 18.15 15.26
CA PHE A 265 4.64 17.45 14.59
C PHE A 265 5.19 16.81 13.31
N ALA A 266 5.25 15.48 13.26
CA ALA A 266 5.64 14.72 12.08
C ALA A 266 4.41 14.25 11.32
N ALA A 267 4.40 14.42 10.00
CA ALA A 267 3.29 14.05 9.14
C ALA A 267 3.13 12.53 8.94
N SER A 268 3.95 11.69 9.58
CA SER A 268 3.76 10.25 9.71
C SER A 268 4.47 9.70 10.94
N ASP A 269 4.01 8.57 11.44
CA ASP A 269 4.66 7.89 12.57
C ASP A 269 6.05 7.39 12.22
N GLN A 270 6.30 6.95 11.01
CA GLN A 270 7.66 6.55 10.62
C GLN A 270 8.64 7.71 10.72
N MET A 271 8.24 8.91 10.24
CA MET A 271 9.09 10.10 10.41
C MET A 271 9.23 10.48 11.87
N ALA A 272 8.15 10.39 12.67
CA ALA A 272 8.20 10.64 14.11
C ALA A 272 9.21 9.71 14.81
N VAL A 273 9.13 8.41 14.56
CA VAL A 273 10.06 7.40 15.10
C VAL A 273 11.49 7.65 14.65
N GLY A 274 11.68 8.02 13.37
CA GLY A 274 12.97 8.42 12.84
C GLY A 274 13.56 9.63 13.56
N ALA A 275 12.74 10.66 13.78
CA ALA A 275 13.10 11.86 14.53
C ALA A 275 13.47 11.55 15.99
N MET A 276 12.65 10.76 16.70
CA MET A 276 12.96 10.30 18.07
C MET A 276 14.30 9.57 18.15
N GLY A 277 14.58 8.68 17.19
CA GLY A 277 15.85 7.97 17.13
C GLY A 277 17.06 8.91 16.94
N GLU A 278 16.93 9.94 16.08
CA GLU A 278 18.01 10.91 15.84
C GLU A 278 18.19 11.86 17.04
N LEU A 279 17.09 12.33 17.65
CA LEU A 279 17.13 13.12 18.88
C LEU A 279 17.89 12.39 20.00
N ARG A 280 17.55 11.12 20.24
CA ARG A 280 18.23 10.27 21.22
C ARG A 280 19.72 10.12 20.91
N ALA A 281 20.09 9.89 19.64
CA ALA A 281 21.49 9.80 19.23
C ALA A 281 22.29 11.07 19.48
N ARG A 282 21.60 12.22 19.59
CA ARG A 282 22.17 13.55 19.92
C ARG A 282 22.07 13.92 21.40
N GLY A 283 21.64 12.96 22.24
CA GLY A 283 21.50 13.17 23.70
C GLY A 283 20.28 14.01 24.10
N ARG A 284 19.29 14.18 23.20
CA ARG A 284 18.02 14.87 23.49
C ARG A 284 16.95 13.85 23.83
N ASN A 285 16.34 13.97 24.99
CA ASN A 285 15.29 13.06 25.47
C ASN A 285 13.91 13.46 24.94
N VAL A 286 13.12 12.44 24.62
CA VAL A 286 11.69 12.59 24.31
C VAL A 286 10.91 11.98 25.47
N PRO A 287 9.98 12.68 26.13
CA PRO A 287 9.48 14.02 25.78
C PRO A 287 10.21 15.18 26.49
N ASP A 288 11.18 14.94 27.40
CA ASP A 288 11.70 15.93 28.37
C ASP A 288 12.35 17.13 27.69
N ASP A 289 13.16 16.93 26.64
CA ASP A 289 13.80 18.01 25.88
C ASP A 289 12.99 18.41 24.65
N VAL A 290 12.30 17.42 24.00
CA VAL A 290 11.49 17.64 22.79
C VAL A 290 10.28 16.71 22.78
N SER A 291 9.08 17.28 22.76
CA SER A 291 7.85 16.49 22.55
C SER A 291 7.68 16.13 21.08
N VAL A 292 7.21 14.92 20.79
CA VAL A 292 6.98 14.46 19.41
C VAL A 292 5.55 13.92 19.27
N VAL A 293 4.86 14.39 18.23
CA VAL A 293 3.54 13.87 17.82
C VAL A 293 3.65 13.39 16.38
N GLY A 294 3.17 12.18 16.14
CA GLY A 294 3.09 11.53 14.84
C GLY A 294 1.70 11.63 14.19
N PHE A 295 1.54 10.84 13.14
CA PHE A 295 0.30 10.71 12.40
C PHE A 295 0.25 9.28 11.84
N ASP A 296 -0.88 8.59 11.90
CA ASP A 296 -1.24 7.29 11.34
C ASP A 296 -1.64 6.25 12.40
N ASP A 297 -1.05 6.27 13.59
CA ASP A 297 -1.22 5.27 14.66
C ASP A 297 -0.87 3.84 14.19
N ILE A 298 0.31 3.71 13.56
CA ILE A 298 0.83 2.39 13.14
C ILE A 298 1.44 1.63 14.32
N VAL A 299 1.64 0.32 14.14
CA VAL A 299 2.21 -0.56 15.18
C VAL A 299 3.54 -0.05 15.78
N LEU A 300 4.31 0.72 15.04
CA LEU A 300 5.55 1.31 15.55
C LEU A 300 5.32 2.36 16.63
N ALA A 301 4.15 3.01 16.68
CA ALA A 301 3.82 4.00 17.70
C ALA A 301 3.80 3.38 19.11
N GLU A 302 3.35 2.14 19.22
CA GLU A 302 3.34 1.39 20.49
C GLU A 302 4.68 0.70 20.79
N ALA A 303 5.48 0.44 19.75
CA ALA A 303 6.71 -0.36 19.86
C ALA A 303 7.94 0.46 20.28
N VAL A 304 7.87 1.79 20.28
CA VAL A 304 8.98 2.68 20.66
C VAL A 304 8.86 3.10 22.12
N GLU A 305 9.99 3.48 22.71
CA GLU A 305 10.07 3.97 24.10
C GLU A 305 10.66 5.38 24.11
N PRO A 306 9.93 6.39 24.64
CA PRO A 306 8.52 6.31 25.08
C PRO A 306 7.57 6.03 23.91
N GLN A 307 6.36 5.53 24.20
CA GLN A 307 5.33 5.35 23.19
C GLN A 307 4.99 6.68 22.51
N LEU A 308 4.75 6.63 21.20
CA LEU A 308 4.49 7.82 20.40
C LEU A 308 3.04 8.29 20.57
N THR A 309 2.85 9.56 20.92
CA THR A 309 1.57 10.24 20.74
C THR A 309 1.32 10.49 19.27
N THR A 310 0.15 10.07 18.75
CA THR A 310 -0.12 10.12 17.32
C THR A 310 -1.60 10.36 17.00
N ILE A 311 -1.88 10.76 15.78
CA ILE A 311 -3.24 10.86 15.24
C ILE A 311 -3.68 9.48 14.75
N HIS A 312 -4.74 8.94 15.35
CA HIS A 312 -5.37 7.70 14.90
C HIS A 312 -6.17 7.92 13.61
N GLN A 313 -5.88 7.15 12.57
CA GLN A 313 -6.69 7.09 11.35
C GLN A 313 -7.60 5.85 11.37
N PRO A 314 -8.89 5.97 10.97
CA PRO A 314 -9.77 4.82 10.80
C PRO A 314 -9.35 4.05 9.55
N ARG A 315 -8.60 2.96 9.71
CA ARG A 315 -8.00 2.19 8.60
C ARG A 315 -8.80 0.94 8.21
N ARG A 316 -9.88 0.63 8.94
CA ARG A 316 -10.82 -0.48 8.69
C ARG A 316 -12.24 -0.01 8.51
#